data_4ca18d790700ccad5a6b859c6e824f40
#
_entry.id   4ca18d790700ccad5a6b859c6e824f40
#
_cell.length_a   1.000
_cell.length_b   1.000
_cell.length_c   1.000
_cell.angle_alpha   90.00
_cell.angle_beta   90.00
_cell.angle_gamma   90.00
#
_symmetry.space_group_name_H-M   'P 1'
#
loop_
_entity.id
_entity.type
_entity.pdbx_description
1 polymer ?
#
loop_
_entity_poly.entity_id
_entity_poly.type
_entity_poly.pdbx_seq_one_letter_code
_entity_poly.pdbx_strand_id
1 'polypeptide(L)'
;MFVTKKMKNIFLLVIIGLVMTSCTKEEGEGGSGSIKGFVYEYKLNILGDTISRYAAADQDVFIIYGDDHTFYDDNIKTSYDGSFVFPYLQKGKYTVFVYEDCPTSDCPSGKKEILRTIEITKKKQTVDLDTIDIRKI
;
A
#
# COMPACT_ATOMS: atom_id res chain seq x y z
N MET A 1 -8.25 9.34 -59.30
CA MET A 1 -7.72 8.06 -58.77
C MET A 1 -6.55 8.23 -57.78
N PHE A 2 -5.72 9.26 -57.91
CA PHE A 2 -4.57 9.51 -57.01
C PHE A 2 -4.96 10.14 -55.63
N VAL A 3 -6.02 10.92 -55.57
CA VAL A 3 -6.46 11.62 -54.33
C VAL A 3 -7.03 10.66 -53.28
N THR A 4 -7.77 9.66 -53.72
CA THR A 4 -8.38 8.66 -52.81
C THR A 4 -7.35 7.75 -52.14
N LYS A 5 -6.23 7.47 -52.81
CA LYS A 5 -5.16 6.64 -52.27
C LYS A 5 -4.34 7.38 -51.21
N LYS A 6 -4.11 8.68 -51.39
CA LYS A 6 -3.43 9.56 -50.39
C LYS A 6 -4.30 9.75 -49.13
N MET A 7 -5.60 9.97 -49.31
CA MET A 7 -6.54 10.09 -48.17
C MET A 7 -6.61 8.80 -47.33
N LYS A 8 -6.60 7.65 -47.99
CA LYS A 8 -6.63 6.35 -47.30
C LYS A 8 -5.38 6.11 -46.46
N ASN A 9 -4.21 6.52 -46.95
CA ASN A 9 -2.95 6.41 -46.21
C ASN A 9 -2.86 7.40 -45.04
N ILE A 10 -3.40 8.62 -45.18
CA ILE A 10 -3.48 9.62 -44.10
C ILE A 10 -4.42 9.14 -43.01
N PHE A 11 -5.57 8.54 -43.38
CA PHE A 11 -6.52 8.00 -42.43
C PHE A 11 -5.95 6.79 -41.63
N LEU A 12 -5.16 5.93 -42.31
CA LEU A 12 -4.46 4.82 -41.68
C LEU A 12 -3.40 5.29 -40.67
N LEU A 13 -2.64 6.35 -41.04
CA LEU A 13 -1.61 6.95 -40.15
C LEU A 13 -2.25 7.60 -38.90
N VAL A 14 -3.41 8.23 -39.04
CA VAL A 14 -4.13 8.84 -37.92
C VAL A 14 -4.65 7.76 -36.93
N ILE A 15 -5.16 6.62 -37.47
CA ILE A 15 -5.64 5.50 -36.64
C ILE A 15 -4.47 4.86 -35.87
N ILE A 16 -3.28 4.70 -36.50
CA ILE A 16 -2.09 4.16 -35.83
C ILE A 16 -1.59 5.12 -34.74
N GLY A 17 -1.70 6.43 -34.95
CA GLY A 17 -1.34 7.44 -33.94
C GLY A 17 -2.23 7.46 -32.70
N LEU A 18 -3.51 7.08 -32.83
CA LEU A 18 -4.44 7.05 -31.69
C LEU A 18 -4.24 5.82 -30.76
N VAL A 19 -3.59 4.76 -31.23
CA VAL A 19 -3.39 3.55 -30.44
C VAL A 19 -2.21 3.68 -29.45
N MET A 20 -1.41 4.75 -29.56
CA MET A 20 -0.29 5.04 -28.65
C MET A 20 -0.70 5.83 -27.40
N THR A 21 -2.01 5.94 -27.11
CA THR A 21 -2.45 6.58 -25.88
C THR A 21 -2.17 5.68 -24.69
N SER A 22 -1.03 5.90 -24.07
CA SER A 22 -0.78 5.95 -22.64
C SER A 22 -1.47 4.88 -21.78
N CYS A 23 -0.83 3.72 -21.62
CA CYS A 23 -0.94 3.01 -20.36
C CYS A 23 -0.24 3.85 -19.27
N THR A 24 -0.92 4.77 -18.65
CA THR A 24 -0.53 5.25 -17.33
C THR A 24 -0.65 4.06 -16.38
N LYS A 25 0.49 3.57 -15.92
CA LYS A 25 0.50 2.54 -14.88
C LYS A 25 0.06 3.22 -13.58
N GLU A 26 -1.14 2.88 -13.16
CA GLU A 26 -1.68 3.28 -11.87
C GLU A 26 -0.98 2.49 -10.75
N GLU A 27 -1.04 3.01 -9.53
CA GLU A 27 -0.61 2.33 -8.32
C GLU A 27 -1.34 1.00 -8.17
N GLY A 28 -0.68 0.00 -7.59
CA GLY A 28 -1.28 -1.31 -7.39
C GLY A 28 -0.34 -2.45 -7.74
N GLU A 29 -0.90 -3.62 -7.95
CA GLU A 29 -0.17 -4.83 -8.30
C GLU A 29 0.32 -4.85 -9.76
N GLY A 30 1.19 -5.81 -10.06
CA GLY A 30 1.73 -6.04 -11.41
C GLY A 30 3.04 -5.32 -11.68
N GLY A 31 3.65 -4.73 -10.66
CA GLY A 31 4.97 -4.12 -10.71
C GLY A 31 6.10 -5.04 -10.26
N SER A 32 7.22 -4.43 -9.93
CA SER A 32 8.40 -5.12 -9.41
C SER A 32 8.91 -4.50 -8.10
N GLY A 33 8.19 -3.56 -7.54
CA GLY A 33 8.47 -2.98 -6.24
C GLY A 33 7.90 -3.83 -5.11
N SER A 34 8.31 -3.54 -3.89
CA SER A 34 7.77 -4.16 -2.68
C SER A 34 7.83 -3.21 -1.49
N ILE A 35 6.94 -3.44 -0.54
CA ILE A 35 6.91 -2.78 0.76
C ILE A 35 6.99 -3.86 1.82
N LYS A 36 7.86 -3.70 2.79
CA LYS A 36 8.04 -4.64 3.89
C LYS A 36 8.16 -3.91 5.22
N GLY A 37 7.97 -4.64 6.31
CA GLY A 37 8.15 -4.13 7.65
C GLY A 37 7.85 -5.19 8.70
N PHE A 38 7.82 -4.74 9.94
CA PHE A 38 7.48 -5.57 11.10
C PHE A 38 6.37 -4.90 11.90
N VAL A 39 5.50 -5.71 12.49
CA VAL A 39 4.53 -5.25 13.49
C VAL A 39 4.87 -5.87 14.83
N TYR A 40 4.97 -5.04 15.85
CA TYR A 40 5.15 -5.45 17.24
C TYR A 40 3.96 -4.95 18.05
N GLU A 41 3.49 -5.78 18.95
CA GLU A 41 2.48 -5.38 19.93
C GLU A 41 3.08 -5.13 21.29
N TYR A 42 2.58 -4.12 21.99
CA TYR A 42 2.98 -3.79 23.35
C TYR A 42 1.79 -3.56 24.27
N LYS A 43 1.99 -3.82 25.55
CA LYS A 43 1.02 -3.55 26.61
C LYS A 43 1.58 -2.54 27.60
N LEU A 44 0.70 -1.69 28.12
CA LEU A 44 1.02 -0.71 29.14
C LEU A 44 0.43 -1.15 30.48
N ASN A 45 1.11 -0.78 31.59
CA ASN A 45 0.54 -0.83 32.93
C ASN A 45 -0.36 0.41 33.18
N ILE A 46 -0.94 0.50 34.35
CA ILE A 46 -1.80 1.63 34.77
C ILE A 46 -1.03 2.96 34.91
N LEU A 47 0.30 2.91 35.01
CA LEU A 47 1.18 4.10 35.06
C LEU A 47 1.65 4.55 33.67
N GLY A 48 1.33 3.78 32.61
CA GLY A 48 1.75 4.08 31.24
C GLY A 48 3.09 3.47 30.82
N ASP A 49 3.72 2.64 31.66
CA ASP A 49 4.98 1.97 31.32
C ASP A 49 4.71 0.71 30.47
N THR A 50 5.60 0.46 29.50
CA THR A 50 5.53 -0.76 28.68
C THR A 50 5.94 -1.97 29.52
N ILE A 51 5.01 -2.90 29.72
CA ILE A 51 5.23 -4.14 30.49
C ILE A 51 5.54 -5.36 29.61
N SER A 52 5.19 -5.30 28.34
CA SER A 52 5.52 -6.35 27.37
C SER A 52 5.59 -5.78 25.96
N ARG A 53 6.48 -6.35 25.13
CA ARG A 53 6.60 -6.04 23.72
C ARG A 53 7.08 -7.28 22.99
N TYR A 54 6.35 -7.74 21.99
CA TYR A 54 6.66 -8.94 21.20
C TYR A 54 6.14 -8.81 19.78
N ALA A 55 6.62 -9.67 18.89
CA ALA A 55 6.18 -9.70 17.50
C ALA A 55 4.68 -10.00 17.40
N ALA A 56 3.95 -9.18 16.66
CA ALA A 56 2.53 -9.37 16.42
C ALA A 56 2.32 -10.39 15.30
N ALA A 57 2.14 -11.66 15.65
CA ALA A 57 1.83 -12.72 14.69
C ALA A 57 0.36 -12.68 14.28
N ASP A 58 0.06 -13.05 13.02
CA ASP A 58 -1.30 -13.11 12.47
C ASP A 58 -2.08 -11.78 12.55
N GLN A 59 -1.35 -10.65 12.61
CA GLN A 59 -1.91 -9.30 12.62
C GLN A 59 -2.23 -8.86 11.19
N ASP A 60 -3.45 -8.35 10.96
CA ASP A 60 -3.83 -7.79 9.68
C ASP A 60 -3.09 -6.48 9.42
N VAL A 61 -2.46 -6.39 8.25
CA VAL A 61 -1.80 -5.19 7.69
C VAL A 61 -2.51 -4.86 6.40
N PHE A 62 -2.95 -3.62 6.26
CA PHE A 62 -3.74 -3.14 5.14
C PHE A 62 -2.92 -2.20 4.27
N ILE A 63 -3.24 -2.14 2.98
CA ILE A 63 -2.62 -1.23 2.04
C ILE A 63 -3.69 -0.53 1.19
N ILE A 64 -3.47 0.76 0.94
CA ILE A 64 -4.25 1.60 0.03
C ILE A 64 -3.32 2.01 -1.11
N TYR A 65 -3.81 1.90 -2.34
CA TYR A 65 -3.12 2.30 -3.56
C TYR A 65 -3.48 3.74 -3.93
N GLY A 66 -2.46 4.58 -4.17
CA GLY A 66 -2.68 5.97 -4.51
C GLY A 66 -3.10 6.85 -3.34
N ASP A 67 -3.84 7.90 -3.65
CA ASP A 67 -4.29 8.92 -2.69
C ASP A 67 -5.76 8.73 -2.26
N ASP A 68 -6.44 7.67 -2.72
CA ASP A 68 -7.81 7.33 -2.28
C ASP A 68 -7.74 6.60 -0.92
N HIS A 69 -8.37 7.20 0.08
CA HIS A 69 -8.38 6.70 1.46
C HIS A 69 -9.75 6.18 1.92
N THR A 70 -10.66 5.93 1.00
CA THR A 70 -12.04 5.52 1.35
C THR A 70 -12.07 4.08 1.86
N PHE A 71 -11.33 3.17 1.21
CA PHE A 71 -11.21 1.76 1.58
C PHE A 71 -9.78 1.27 1.32
N TYR A 72 -9.40 0.16 1.95
CA TYR A 72 -8.16 -0.52 1.62
C TYR A 72 -8.36 -1.36 0.33
N ASP A 73 -7.27 -1.50 -0.43
CA ASP A 73 -7.28 -2.25 -1.69
C ASP A 73 -6.88 -3.71 -1.48
N ASP A 74 -5.95 -3.95 -0.52
CA ASP A 74 -5.49 -5.29 -0.18
C ASP A 74 -5.07 -5.38 1.29
N ASN A 75 -4.98 -6.61 1.81
CA ASN A 75 -4.47 -6.88 3.15
C ASN A 75 -3.72 -8.20 3.22
N ILE A 76 -2.77 -8.27 4.13
CA ILE A 76 -2.02 -9.48 4.45
C ILE A 76 -1.93 -9.65 5.97
N LYS A 77 -1.57 -10.85 6.40
CA LYS A 77 -1.27 -11.12 7.80
C LYS A 77 0.23 -11.19 8.03
N THR A 78 0.65 -10.71 9.19
CA THR A 78 2.05 -10.85 9.61
C THR A 78 2.40 -12.32 9.88
N SER A 79 3.67 -12.64 9.62
CA SER A 79 4.27 -13.92 10.01
C SER A 79 4.43 -14.03 11.53
N TYR A 80 4.90 -15.21 11.99
CA TYR A 80 5.14 -15.48 13.43
C TYR A 80 6.16 -14.51 14.09
N ASP A 81 7.06 -13.93 13.30
CA ASP A 81 8.05 -12.94 13.73
C ASP A 81 7.58 -11.49 13.58
N GLY A 82 6.32 -11.29 13.22
CA GLY A 82 5.72 -9.98 12.98
C GLY A 82 6.03 -9.38 11.61
N SER A 83 6.79 -10.05 10.76
CA SER A 83 7.15 -9.55 9.43
C SER A 83 5.96 -9.58 8.46
N PHE A 84 5.95 -8.63 7.53
CA PHE A 84 5.03 -8.59 6.41
C PHE A 84 5.72 -8.07 5.14
N VAL A 85 5.19 -8.47 3.98
CA VAL A 85 5.65 -7.99 2.67
C VAL A 85 4.48 -7.88 1.71
N PHE A 86 4.30 -6.70 1.10
CA PHE A 86 3.48 -6.50 -0.10
C PHE A 86 4.38 -6.54 -1.32
N PRO A 87 4.41 -7.62 -2.08
CA PRO A 87 5.26 -7.76 -3.26
C PRO A 87 4.57 -7.26 -4.53
N TYR A 88 5.33 -7.19 -5.63
CA TYR A 88 4.84 -6.95 -6.99
C TYR A 88 4.10 -5.63 -7.19
N LEU A 89 4.47 -4.58 -6.45
CA LEU A 89 3.85 -3.27 -6.53
C LEU A 89 4.41 -2.44 -7.69
N GLN A 90 3.54 -1.65 -8.31
CA GLN A 90 3.87 -0.64 -9.31
C GLN A 90 4.57 0.54 -8.63
N LYS A 91 5.12 1.47 -9.44
CA LYS A 91 5.54 2.77 -8.93
C LYS A 91 4.31 3.59 -8.56
N GLY A 92 4.43 4.37 -7.51
CA GLY A 92 3.37 5.25 -7.05
C GLY A 92 3.34 5.39 -5.54
N LYS A 93 2.28 6.01 -5.05
CA LYS A 93 2.05 6.26 -3.63
C LYS A 93 1.23 5.13 -3.01
N TYR A 94 1.55 4.84 -1.76
CA TYR A 94 0.87 3.80 -0.99
C TYR A 94 0.71 4.26 0.45
N THR A 95 -0.39 3.87 1.07
CA THR A 95 -0.57 4.00 2.52
C THR A 95 -0.75 2.63 3.11
N VAL A 96 0.18 2.23 3.98
CA VAL A 96 0.10 1.00 4.79
C VAL A 96 -0.41 1.38 6.16
N PHE A 97 -1.33 0.60 6.70
CA PHE A 97 -1.83 0.82 8.04
C PHE A 97 -2.17 -0.47 8.78
N VAL A 98 -2.14 -0.37 10.09
CA VAL A 98 -2.57 -1.40 11.04
C VAL A 98 -3.47 -0.78 12.09
N TYR A 99 -4.31 -1.59 12.74
CA TYR A 99 -5.13 -1.13 13.85
C TYR A 99 -4.47 -1.46 15.19
N GLU A 100 -4.41 -0.48 16.07
CA GLU A 100 -4.10 -0.67 17.48
C GLU A 100 -5.36 -0.62 18.35
N ASP A 101 -5.30 -1.19 19.54
CA ASP A 101 -6.38 -1.04 20.53
C ASP A 101 -6.35 0.38 21.13
N CYS A 102 -7.52 0.95 21.24
CA CYS A 102 -7.72 2.27 21.80
C CYS A 102 -8.81 2.21 22.86
N PRO A 103 -8.63 2.84 24.06
CA PRO A 103 -9.70 2.91 25.03
C PRO A 103 -10.96 3.55 24.43
N THR A 104 -12.14 3.01 24.75
CA THR A 104 -13.42 3.53 24.24
C THR A 104 -13.73 4.95 24.70
N SER A 105 -13.05 5.45 25.74
CA SER A 105 -13.06 6.86 26.15
C SER A 105 -12.46 7.78 25.10
N ASP A 106 -11.47 7.29 24.34
CA ASP A 106 -10.67 8.08 23.38
C ASP A 106 -11.12 7.83 21.93
N CYS A 107 -11.49 6.58 21.62
CA CYS A 107 -12.01 6.19 20.32
C CYS A 107 -13.22 5.25 20.46
N PRO A 108 -14.42 5.68 20.06
CA PRO A 108 -15.65 4.89 20.24
C PRO A 108 -15.63 3.51 19.59
N SER A 109 -14.85 3.32 18.52
CA SER A 109 -14.67 2.04 17.82
C SER A 109 -13.80 1.04 18.60
N GLY A 110 -13.06 1.49 19.64
CA GLY A 110 -12.07 0.70 20.35
C GLY A 110 -10.80 0.41 19.53
N LYS A 111 -10.69 0.98 18.33
CA LYS A 111 -9.55 0.80 17.40
C LYS A 111 -9.13 2.14 16.82
N LYS A 112 -7.82 2.26 16.57
CA LYS A 112 -7.21 3.41 15.92
C LYS A 112 -6.23 2.95 14.86
N GLU A 113 -6.20 3.64 13.73
CA GLU A 113 -5.26 3.35 12.64
C GLU A 113 -3.89 3.96 12.92
N ILE A 114 -2.83 3.20 12.64
CA ILE A 114 -1.47 3.70 12.52
C ILE A 114 -1.09 3.65 11.05
N LEU A 115 -1.00 4.82 10.41
CA LEU A 115 -0.75 4.97 8.98
C LEU A 115 0.73 5.25 8.69
N ARG A 116 1.20 4.71 7.56
CA ARG A 116 2.52 4.99 6.97
C ARG A 116 2.35 5.24 5.48
N THR A 117 2.51 6.48 5.04
CA THR A 117 2.48 6.85 3.62
C THR A 117 3.89 6.80 3.04
N ILE A 118 4.03 6.18 1.89
CA ILE A 118 5.29 5.91 1.21
C ILE A 118 5.13 5.99 -0.30
N GLU A 119 6.25 6.11 -1.01
CA GLU A 119 6.27 6.16 -2.47
C GLU A 119 7.32 5.20 -3.04
N ILE A 120 6.92 4.40 -4.03
CA ILE A 120 7.82 3.59 -4.84
C ILE A 120 8.14 4.39 -6.09
N THR A 121 9.36 4.89 -6.20
CA THR A 121 9.81 5.75 -7.31
C THR A 121 10.61 5.02 -8.37
N LYS A 122 11.19 3.86 -8.03
CA LYS A 122 12.07 3.08 -8.92
C LYS A 122 11.54 1.66 -9.11
N LYS A 123 11.84 1.06 -10.28
CA LYS A 123 11.61 -0.37 -10.49
C LYS A 123 12.47 -1.20 -9.52
N LYS A 124 11.93 -2.33 -9.06
CA LYS A 124 12.59 -3.26 -8.12
C LYS A 124 13.00 -2.62 -6.78
N GLN A 125 12.37 -1.50 -6.43
CA GLN A 125 12.60 -0.85 -5.15
C GLN A 125 11.89 -1.63 -4.05
N THR A 126 12.60 -1.92 -2.97
CA THR A 126 11.99 -2.36 -1.71
C THR A 126 12.00 -1.19 -0.74
N VAL A 127 10.83 -0.80 -0.27
CA VAL A 127 10.68 0.18 0.80
C VAL A 127 10.52 -0.56 2.12
N ASP A 128 11.36 -0.24 3.08
CA ASP A 128 11.29 -0.79 4.43
C ASP A 128 10.61 0.22 5.36
N LEU A 129 9.52 -0.19 5.98
CA LEU A 129 8.77 0.61 6.94
C LEU A 129 9.30 0.48 8.37
N ASP A 130 10.40 -0.25 8.53
CA ASP A 130 10.93 -0.60 9.85
C ASP A 130 9.87 -1.31 10.72
N THR A 131 9.73 -0.87 11.96
CA THR A 131 8.78 -1.46 12.91
C THR A 131 7.59 -0.55 13.15
N ILE A 132 6.40 -1.12 13.09
CA ILE A 132 5.15 -0.48 13.51
C ILE A 132 4.74 -1.09 14.85
N ASP A 133 4.79 -0.29 15.90
CA ASP A 133 4.35 -0.71 17.23
C ASP A 133 2.86 -0.43 17.40
N ILE A 134 2.09 -1.44 17.81
CA ILE A 134 0.66 -1.36 18.07
C ILE A 134 0.36 -1.64 19.53
N ARG A 135 -0.51 -0.83 20.11
CA ARG A 135 -0.97 -1.02 21.47
C ARG A 135 -2.00 -2.15 21.55
N LYS A 136 -1.88 -3.00 22.56
CA LYS A 136 -2.89 -3.98 22.97
C LYS A 136 -3.36 -3.67 24.40
N ILE A 137 -4.65 -3.80 24.65
CA ILE A 137 -5.29 -3.56 25.95
C ILE A 137 -5.61 -4.90 26.61
#